data_5c3904183171f6d62d97ea9df58d20ce
#
_entry.id   5c3904183171f6d62d97ea9df58d20ce
#
_cell.length_a   1.000
_cell.length_b   1.000
_cell.length_c   1.000
_cell.angle_alpha   90.00
_cell.angle_beta   90.00
_cell.angle_gamma   90.00
#
_symmetry.space_group_name_H-M   'P 1'
#
loop_
_entity.id
_entity.type
_entity.pdbx_description
1 polymer ?
#
loop_
_entity_poly.entity_id
_entity_poly.type
_entity_poly.pdbx_seq_one_letter_code
_entity_poly.pdbx_strand_id
1 'polypeptide(L)'
;MESAEAQQEGPKHGMHPSFLNTIRQKERVKERLKGIRQKIGVYSAKGGVGKTTVAVNLAYTLARMGYSVGLLDADIDCPNVPMFLGTDAKMDISHFPLKPLDVRGVKVASTAMVVDDAKKPIIWRGALVAKMLGDFFENTDWGELDYLIIDLPPGTSDSPLSIMQLLDLKGFVLVTTPQRIAAVNSIRSGLMAKRLGVAVLGVVENMSAGEPTASTKDVAAATGTEIIGTIMMDKRLGEMADSGRVPALEDDKAYNEFKRIAERIK
;
A
#
# COMPACT_ATOMS: atom_id res chain seq x y z
N MET A 1 -7.23 26.90 66.32
CA MET A 1 -7.59 27.49 65.03
C MET A 1 -6.66 26.85 63.98
N GLU A 2 -7.03 25.71 63.48
CA GLU A 2 -6.29 24.94 62.47
C GLU A 2 -7.02 25.08 61.14
N SER A 3 -6.36 25.66 60.20
CA SER A 3 -6.83 25.79 58.81
C SER A 3 -6.44 24.55 58.04
N ALA A 4 -7.44 23.76 57.65
CA ALA A 4 -7.29 22.58 56.78
C ALA A 4 -6.95 23.05 55.37
N GLU A 5 -5.76 22.72 54.92
CA GLU A 5 -5.36 22.77 53.49
C GLU A 5 -6.02 21.59 52.75
N ALA A 6 -6.99 21.93 51.89
CA ALA A 6 -7.56 20.98 50.95
C ALA A 6 -6.57 20.79 49.77
N GLN A 7 -5.90 19.66 49.75
CA GLN A 7 -5.12 19.23 48.59
C GLN A 7 -6.10 18.91 47.45
N GLN A 8 -6.14 19.73 46.44
CA GLN A 8 -6.77 19.43 45.13
C GLN A 8 -5.90 18.42 44.38
N GLU A 9 -6.31 17.14 44.39
CA GLU A 9 -5.79 16.17 43.44
C GLU A 9 -6.21 16.58 42.03
N GLY A 10 -5.22 16.96 41.20
CA GLY A 10 -5.41 17.25 39.80
C GLY A 10 -5.88 15.99 39.05
N PRO A 11 -6.58 16.14 37.91
CA PRO A 11 -7.15 15.01 37.19
C PRO A 11 -6.05 14.08 36.69
N LYS A 12 -6.08 12.81 37.10
CA LYS A 12 -5.28 11.75 36.53
C LYS A 12 -5.64 11.66 35.02
N HIS A 13 -4.76 12.09 34.14
CA HIS A 13 -4.90 11.97 32.69
C HIS A 13 -4.82 10.49 32.30
N GLY A 14 -5.93 9.77 32.44
CA GLY A 14 -6.13 8.49 31.79
C GLY A 14 -6.19 8.70 30.27
N MET A 15 -5.42 7.92 29.50
CA MET A 15 -5.47 7.95 28.03
C MET A 15 -6.92 7.77 27.56
N HIS A 16 -7.34 8.60 26.59
CA HIS A 16 -8.72 8.58 26.08
C HIS A 16 -9.04 7.17 25.51
N PRO A 17 -10.23 6.60 25.76
CA PRO A 17 -10.59 5.24 25.32
C PRO A 17 -10.36 4.97 23.83
N SER A 18 -10.56 5.98 22.96
CA SER A 18 -10.29 5.86 21.51
C SER A 18 -8.82 5.61 21.21
N PHE A 19 -7.90 6.23 21.95
CA PHE A 19 -6.46 6.04 21.78
C PHE A 19 -6.04 4.62 22.21
N LEU A 20 -6.57 4.11 23.30
CA LEU A 20 -6.34 2.72 23.74
C LEU A 20 -6.86 1.70 22.72
N ASN A 21 -8.00 1.96 22.08
CA ASN A 21 -8.54 1.09 21.04
C ASN A 21 -7.64 1.06 19.80
N THR A 22 -7.09 2.20 19.39
CA THR A 22 -6.14 2.28 18.27
C THR A 22 -4.85 1.50 18.56
N ILE A 23 -4.31 1.60 19.78
CA ILE A 23 -3.12 0.82 20.18
C ILE A 23 -3.42 -0.68 20.12
N ARG A 24 -4.53 -1.12 20.72
CA ARG A 24 -4.93 -2.54 20.71
C ARG A 24 -5.15 -3.06 19.29
N GLN A 25 -5.77 -2.27 18.41
CA GLN A 25 -5.95 -2.64 17.00
C GLN A 25 -4.60 -2.81 16.30
N LYS A 26 -3.67 -1.89 16.51
CA LYS A 26 -2.31 -1.98 15.96
C LYS A 26 -1.58 -3.25 16.42
N GLU A 27 -1.69 -3.60 17.69
CA GLU A 27 -1.10 -4.83 18.24
C GLU A 27 -1.71 -6.08 17.60
N ARG A 28 -3.05 -6.15 17.44
CA ARG A 28 -3.72 -7.28 16.79
C ARG A 28 -3.35 -7.41 15.31
N VAL A 29 -3.28 -6.30 14.58
CA VAL A 29 -2.81 -6.29 13.19
C VAL A 29 -1.37 -6.77 13.09
N LYS A 30 -0.49 -6.28 13.96
CA LYS A 30 0.91 -6.71 14.01
C LYS A 30 1.04 -8.21 14.27
N GLU A 31 0.29 -8.74 15.23
CA GLU A 31 0.26 -10.18 15.52
C GLU A 31 -0.24 -11.01 14.33
N ARG A 32 -1.28 -10.52 13.64
CA ARG A 32 -1.83 -11.18 12.44
C ARG A 32 -0.82 -11.23 11.29
N LEU A 33 -0.02 -10.19 11.14
CA LEU A 33 0.95 -10.06 10.04
C LEU A 33 2.37 -10.55 10.40
N LYS A 34 2.58 -11.17 11.55
CA LYS A 34 3.91 -11.59 12.02
C LYS A 34 4.57 -12.68 11.15
N GLY A 35 3.76 -13.51 10.46
CA GLY A 35 4.24 -14.51 9.52
C GLY A 35 4.76 -13.94 8.19
N ILE A 36 4.66 -12.62 8.00
CA ILE A 36 5.09 -11.95 6.78
C ILE A 36 6.45 -11.30 7.02
N ARG A 37 7.47 -11.74 6.28
CA ARG A 37 8.86 -11.27 6.46
C ARG A 37 9.04 -9.80 6.07
N GLN A 38 8.49 -9.39 4.93
CA GLN A 38 8.60 -8.01 4.44
C GLN A 38 7.25 -7.48 3.96
N LYS A 39 6.84 -6.36 4.52
CA LYS A 39 5.63 -5.62 4.15
C LYS A 39 6.04 -4.33 3.46
N ILE A 40 5.70 -4.18 2.17
CA ILE A 40 6.17 -3.09 1.32
C ILE A 40 4.96 -2.38 0.73
N GLY A 41 4.83 -1.09 1.04
CA GLY A 41 3.81 -0.24 0.42
C GLY A 41 4.22 0.19 -0.99
N VAL A 42 3.24 0.34 -1.88
CA VAL A 42 3.40 1.08 -3.14
C VAL A 42 2.51 2.31 -3.04
N TYR A 43 3.11 3.48 -3.15
CA TYR A 43 2.46 4.73 -2.81
C TYR A 43 2.69 5.80 -3.86
N SER A 44 1.73 6.69 -4.01
CA SER A 44 1.84 7.85 -4.89
C SER A 44 1.11 9.06 -4.33
N ALA A 45 1.64 10.23 -4.57
CA ALA A 45 1.04 11.50 -4.16
C ALA A 45 -0.23 11.85 -4.92
N LYS A 46 -0.46 11.25 -6.10
CA LYS A 46 -1.55 11.58 -7.01
C LYS A 46 -2.09 10.31 -7.64
N GLY A 47 -3.38 10.28 -7.92
CA GLY A 47 -4.01 9.24 -8.73
C GLY A 47 -3.55 9.29 -10.19
N GLY A 48 -3.64 8.15 -10.90
CA GLY A 48 -3.34 8.06 -12.32
C GLY A 48 -1.86 7.99 -12.69
N VAL A 49 -0.94 7.85 -11.73
CA VAL A 49 0.50 7.69 -12.01
C VAL A 49 0.91 6.23 -12.24
N GLY A 50 -0.04 5.28 -12.19
CA GLY A 50 0.22 3.85 -12.36
C GLY A 50 0.67 3.12 -11.11
N LYS A 51 0.29 3.60 -9.92
CA LYS A 51 0.59 2.98 -8.62
C LYS A 51 0.17 1.50 -8.59
N THR A 52 -1.08 1.19 -8.90
CA THR A 52 -1.60 -0.19 -8.98
C THR A 52 -0.85 -1.03 -10.01
N THR A 53 -0.50 -0.46 -11.17
CA THR A 53 0.34 -1.13 -12.17
C THR A 53 1.67 -1.57 -11.57
N VAL A 54 2.31 -0.67 -10.80
CA VAL A 54 3.58 -1.00 -10.12
C VAL A 54 3.37 -2.06 -9.04
N ALA A 55 2.33 -1.93 -8.21
CA ALA A 55 2.05 -2.87 -7.14
C ALA A 55 1.80 -4.30 -7.65
N VAL A 56 0.91 -4.43 -8.64
CA VAL A 56 0.58 -5.74 -9.25
C VAL A 56 1.81 -6.35 -9.90
N ASN A 57 2.47 -5.63 -10.81
CA ASN A 57 3.61 -6.19 -11.53
C ASN A 57 4.78 -6.52 -10.59
N LEU A 58 5.02 -5.73 -9.54
CA LEU A 58 6.04 -6.02 -8.54
C LEU A 58 5.72 -7.31 -7.76
N ALA A 59 4.46 -7.50 -7.34
CA ALA A 59 4.03 -8.71 -6.65
C ALA A 59 4.23 -9.96 -7.52
N TYR A 60 3.77 -9.92 -8.77
CA TYR A 60 3.92 -11.05 -9.68
C TYR A 60 5.37 -11.28 -10.13
N THR A 61 6.19 -10.24 -10.19
CA THR A 61 7.63 -10.38 -10.44
C THR A 61 8.32 -11.10 -9.29
N LEU A 62 8.03 -10.74 -8.04
CA LEU A 62 8.56 -11.42 -6.86
C LEU A 62 8.12 -12.89 -6.82
N ALA A 63 6.85 -13.18 -7.15
CA ALA A 63 6.37 -14.57 -7.24
C ALA A 63 7.09 -15.34 -8.36
N ARG A 64 7.30 -14.75 -9.53
CA ARG A 64 8.09 -15.35 -10.63
C ARG A 64 9.56 -15.57 -10.26
N MET A 65 10.08 -14.81 -9.30
CA MET A 65 11.42 -15.00 -8.72
C MET A 65 11.48 -16.11 -7.65
N GLY A 66 10.35 -16.77 -7.33
CA GLY A 66 10.26 -17.89 -6.42
C GLY A 66 9.92 -17.54 -4.97
N TYR A 67 9.50 -16.30 -4.68
CA TYR A 67 9.05 -15.89 -3.36
C TYR A 67 7.57 -16.19 -3.14
N SER A 68 7.18 -16.46 -1.88
CA SER A 68 5.79 -16.48 -1.45
C SER A 68 5.28 -15.05 -1.27
N VAL A 69 4.24 -14.66 -2.05
CA VAL A 69 3.83 -13.26 -2.16
C VAL A 69 2.34 -13.09 -1.90
N GLY A 70 2.01 -12.05 -1.12
CA GLY A 70 0.68 -11.49 -1.00
C GLY A 70 0.58 -10.13 -1.68
N LEU A 71 -0.59 -9.81 -2.21
CA LEU A 71 -0.95 -8.52 -2.78
C LEU A 71 -2.23 -8.02 -2.11
N LEU A 72 -2.12 -6.91 -1.40
CA LEU A 72 -3.23 -6.27 -0.71
C LEU A 72 -3.62 -4.97 -1.43
N ASP A 73 -4.87 -4.88 -1.87
CA ASP A 73 -5.46 -3.64 -2.33
C ASP A 73 -6.05 -2.88 -1.13
N ALA A 74 -5.39 -1.83 -0.74
CA ALA A 74 -5.77 -0.99 0.39
C ALA A 74 -6.46 0.33 -0.05
N ASP A 75 -6.72 0.49 -1.36
CA ASP A 75 -7.49 1.62 -1.90
C ASP A 75 -8.99 1.29 -1.87
N ILE A 76 -9.62 1.60 -0.73
CA ILE A 76 -11.06 1.29 -0.54
C ILE A 76 -11.96 2.12 -1.45
N ASP A 77 -11.55 3.35 -1.73
CA ASP A 77 -12.36 4.28 -2.53
C ASP A 77 -12.39 3.87 -4.00
N CYS A 78 -11.28 3.33 -4.49
CA CYS A 78 -11.11 2.90 -5.87
C CYS A 78 -10.30 1.59 -5.97
N PRO A 79 -10.84 0.45 -5.49
CA PRO A 79 -10.12 -0.81 -5.50
C PRO A 79 -10.00 -1.34 -6.93
N ASN A 80 -8.80 -1.33 -7.49
CA ASN A 80 -8.55 -1.66 -8.89
C ASN A 80 -7.80 -2.98 -9.10
N VAL A 81 -7.22 -3.58 -8.05
CA VAL A 81 -6.43 -4.81 -8.19
C VAL A 81 -7.23 -5.96 -8.80
N PRO A 82 -8.49 -6.27 -8.39
CA PRO A 82 -9.25 -7.36 -8.99
C PRO A 82 -9.50 -7.15 -10.48
N MET A 83 -9.84 -5.91 -10.87
CA MET A 83 -10.06 -5.56 -12.29
C MET A 83 -8.77 -5.70 -13.10
N PHE A 84 -7.63 -5.23 -12.56
CA PHE A 84 -6.31 -5.39 -13.19
C PHE A 84 -5.95 -6.87 -13.37
N LEU A 85 -6.40 -7.74 -12.47
CA LEU A 85 -6.17 -9.19 -12.54
C LEU A 85 -7.20 -9.94 -13.39
N GLY A 86 -8.22 -9.26 -13.89
CA GLY A 86 -9.31 -9.88 -14.67
C GLY A 86 -10.09 -10.91 -13.86
N THR A 87 -10.32 -10.67 -12.56
CA THR A 87 -11.02 -11.62 -11.70
C THR A 87 -12.23 -10.98 -11.01
N ASP A 88 -13.36 -11.68 -11.09
CA ASP A 88 -14.59 -11.37 -10.35
C ASP A 88 -14.76 -12.24 -9.09
N ALA A 89 -13.73 -13.04 -8.76
CA ALA A 89 -13.79 -13.97 -7.64
C ALA A 89 -13.96 -13.21 -6.32
N LYS A 90 -14.79 -13.75 -5.43
CA LYS A 90 -15.10 -13.19 -4.12
C LYS A 90 -14.43 -13.99 -3.01
N MET A 91 -13.98 -13.29 -1.98
CA MET A 91 -13.52 -13.91 -0.74
C MET A 91 -14.72 -14.45 0.03
N ASP A 92 -14.55 -15.62 0.65
CA ASP A 92 -15.57 -16.17 1.54
C ASP A 92 -15.62 -15.40 2.86
N ILE A 93 -16.72 -14.68 3.07
CA ILE A 93 -16.98 -13.89 4.29
C ILE A 93 -17.80 -14.63 5.35
N SER A 94 -18.21 -15.89 5.07
CA SER A 94 -18.97 -16.71 6.02
C SER A 94 -18.10 -17.28 7.15
N HIS A 95 -16.78 -17.26 6.97
CA HIS A 95 -15.80 -17.77 7.91
C HIS A 95 -14.72 -16.74 8.21
N PHE A 96 -14.37 -16.60 9.50
CA PHE A 96 -13.25 -15.76 9.96
C PHE A 96 -12.14 -16.65 10.55
N PRO A 97 -10.87 -16.33 10.32
CA PRO A 97 -10.37 -15.20 9.52
C PRO A 97 -10.59 -15.37 8.01
N LEU A 98 -10.72 -14.24 7.31
CA LEU A 98 -10.83 -14.21 5.85
C LEU A 98 -9.57 -14.80 5.22
N LYS A 99 -9.74 -15.58 4.16
CA LYS A 99 -8.61 -16.13 3.39
C LYS A 99 -8.44 -15.35 2.10
N PRO A 100 -7.21 -14.85 1.81
CA PRO A 100 -6.91 -14.29 0.51
C PRO A 100 -7.14 -15.32 -0.59
N LEU A 101 -7.50 -14.85 -1.78
CA LEU A 101 -7.64 -15.70 -2.94
C LEU A 101 -6.28 -15.96 -3.58
N ASP A 102 -6.01 -17.20 -3.98
CA ASP A 102 -4.88 -17.48 -4.87
C ASP A 102 -5.24 -17.08 -6.29
N VAL A 103 -4.53 -16.09 -6.82
CA VAL A 103 -4.68 -15.65 -8.21
C VAL A 103 -3.34 -15.83 -8.91
N ARG A 104 -3.19 -16.87 -9.71
CA ARG A 104 -1.98 -17.17 -10.47
C ARG A 104 -0.71 -17.23 -9.60
N GLY A 105 -0.80 -17.84 -8.40
CA GLY A 105 0.32 -18.04 -7.47
C GLY A 105 0.63 -16.87 -6.56
N VAL A 106 -0.19 -15.81 -6.54
CA VAL A 106 -0.14 -14.71 -5.58
C VAL A 106 -1.41 -14.72 -4.72
N LYS A 107 -1.25 -14.60 -3.40
CA LYS A 107 -2.39 -14.43 -2.48
C LYS A 107 -2.90 -13.01 -2.58
N VAL A 108 -4.14 -12.81 -3.02
CA VAL A 108 -4.73 -11.48 -3.26
C VAL A 108 -5.89 -11.24 -2.32
N ALA A 109 -5.94 -10.05 -1.75
CA ALA A 109 -7.08 -9.57 -1.00
C ALA A 109 -7.37 -8.10 -1.35
N SER A 110 -8.66 -7.80 -1.57
CA SER A 110 -9.16 -6.45 -1.84
C SER A 110 -10.54 -6.30 -1.22
N THR A 111 -10.88 -5.10 -0.80
CA THR A 111 -12.23 -4.80 -0.32
C THR A 111 -13.30 -5.03 -1.39
N ALA A 112 -12.95 -4.85 -2.68
CA ALA A 112 -13.83 -5.20 -3.79
C ALA A 112 -14.15 -6.69 -3.91
N MET A 113 -13.31 -7.57 -3.31
CA MET A 113 -13.56 -9.01 -3.27
C MET A 113 -14.49 -9.44 -2.13
N VAL A 114 -14.80 -8.52 -1.21
CA VAL A 114 -15.67 -8.76 -0.04
C VAL A 114 -17.07 -8.20 -0.27
N VAL A 115 -17.20 -7.13 -1.05
CA VAL A 115 -18.47 -6.43 -1.29
C VAL A 115 -19.17 -7.01 -2.52
N ASP A 116 -20.46 -7.35 -2.40
CA ASP A 116 -21.24 -7.98 -3.47
C ASP A 116 -21.46 -7.08 -4.69
N ASP A 117 -21.44 -5.77 -4.52
CA ASP A 117 -21.69 -4.81 -5.60
C ASP A 117 -20.63 -3.68 -5.59
N ALA A 118 -19.49 -3.97 -6.23
CA ALA A 118 -18.40 -2.99 -6.38
C ALA A 118 -18.80 -1.72 -7.18
N LYS A 119 -19.98 -1.71 -7.81
CA LYS A 119 -20.50 -0.57 -8.59
C LYS A 119 -21.34 0.40 -7.75
N LYS A 120 -21.72 0.01 -6.53
CA LYS A 120 -22.43 0.94 -5.64
C LYS A 120 -21.46 1.89 -4.96
N PRO A 121 -21.61 3.21 -5.14
CA PRO A 121 -20.79 4.16 -4.42
C PRO A 121 -21.08 4.06 -2.93
N ILE A 122 -20.11 3.63 -2.16
CA ILE A 122 -20.18 3.65 -0.71
C ILE A 122 -19.46 4.91 -0.24
N ILE A 123 -20.22 5.82 0.41
CA ILE A 123 -19.63 7.05 0.94
C ILE A 123 -18.92 6.71 2.26
N TRP A 124 -17.63 6.54 2.19
CA TRP A 124 -16.76 6.32 3.35
C TRP A 124 -16.32 7.65 3.97
N ARG A 125 -16.42 7.78 5.28
CA ARG A 125 -15.85 8.92 6.03
C ARG A 125 -14.58 8.48 6.74
N GLY A 126 -13.54 9.32 6.74
CA GLY A 126 -12.17 8.99 7.15
C GLY A 126 -11.99 8.04 8.34
N ALA A 127 -12.63 8.31 9.48
CA ALA A 127 -12.55 7.44 10.66
C ALA A 127 -13.16 6.04 10.42
N LEU A 128 -14.21 5.94 9.59
CA LEU A 128 -14.86 4.67 9.24
C LEU A 128 -13.98 3.85 8.29
N VAL A 129 -13.31 4.52 7.35
CA VAL A 129 -12.33 3.92 6.43
C VAL A 129 -11.17 3.30 7.22
N ALA A 130 -10.57 4.06 8.14
CA ALA A 130 -9.47 3.56 8.96
C ALA A 130 -9.88 2.34 9.82
N LYS A 131 -11.10 2.37 10.38
CA LYS A 131 -11.63 1.23 11.14
C LYS A 131 -11.81 0.00 10.25
N MET A 132 -12.45 0.14 9.09
CA MET A 132 -12.72 -0.96 8.17
C MET A 132 -11.43 -1.58 7.63
N LEU A 133 -10.44 -0.75 7.29
CA LEU A 133 -9.10 -1.23 6.92
C LEU A 133 -8.45 -2.00 8.06
N GLY A 134 -8.52 -1.46 9.28
CA GLY A 134 -8.00 -2.14 10.45
C GLY A 134 -8.67 -3.50 10.67
N ASP A 135 -10.00 -3.54 10.58
CA ASP A 135 -10.78 -4.78 10.70
C ASP A 135 -10.43 -5.77 9.58
N PHE A 136 -10.22 -5.29 8.35
CA PHE A 136 -9.81 -6.12 7.21
C PHE A 136 -8.40 -6.69 7.40
N PHE A 137 -7.43 -5.89 7.84
CA PHE A 137 -6.06 -6.36 8.12
C PHE A 137 -6.01 -7.34 9.29
N GLU A 138 -6.79 -7.08 10.35
CA GLU A 138 -6.87 -7.93 11.54
C GLU A 138 -7.48 -9.30 11.21
N ASN A 139 -8.46 -9.33 10.30
CA ASN A 139 -9.25 -10.51 10.00
C ASN A 139 -8.79 -11.28 8.74
N THR A 140 -7.75 -10.83 8.04
CA THR A 140 -7.21 -11.55 6.88
C THR A 140 -6.04 -12.43 7.28
N ASP A 141 -6.15 -13.72 7.02
CA ASP A 141 -5.11 -14.72 7.31
C ASP A 141 -4.22 -14.97 6.08
N TRP A 142 -3.08 -14.32 6.06
CA TRP A 142 -2.09 -14.46 4.99
C TRP A 142 -1.25 -15.73 5.12
N GLY A 143 -1.17 -16.33 6.32
CA GLY A 143 -0.19 -17.36 6.64
C GLY A 143 1.24 -16.82 6.56
N GLU A 144 2.19 -17.67 6.17
CA GLU A 144 3.58 -17.25 5.99
C GLU A 144 3.83 -16.76 4.57
N LEU A 145 4.49 -15.59 4.48
CA LEU A 145 4.85 -14.95 3.21
C LEU A 145 6.26 -14.34 3.32
N ASP A 146 7.00 -14.39 2.19
CA ASP A 146 8.23 -13.61 2.07
C ASP A 146 7.92 -12.12 1.91
N TYR A 147 6.89 -11.79 1.10
CA TYR A 147 6.49 -10.43 0.81
C TYR A 147 4.99 -10.23 0.88
N LEU A 148 4.56 -9.11 1.44
CA LEU A 148 3.23 -8.55 1.24
C LEU A 148 3.40 -7.18 0.56
N ILE A 149 2.95 -7.10 -0.67
CA ILE A 149 2.89 -5.84 -1.43
C ILE A 149 1.52 -5.21 -1.18
N ILE A 150 1.54 -3.93 -0.81
CA ILE A 150 0.34 -3.20 -0.42
C ILE A 150 0.15 -2.02 -1.38
N ASP A 151 -0.89 -2.09 -2.20
CA ASP A 151 -1.32 -0.98 -3.06
C ASP A 151 -2.06 0.05 -2.20
N LEU A 152 -1.34 1.11 -1.79
CA LEU A 152 -1.85 2.15 -0.88
C LEU A 152 -2.75 3.14 -1.63
N PRO A 153 -3.77 3.72 -1.00
CA PRO A 153 -4.54 4.79 -1.63
C PRO A 153 -3.64 5.97 -2.00
N PRO A 154 -3.95 6.70 -3.08
CA PRO A 154 -3.16 7.85 -3.51
C PRO A 154 -3.42 9.08 -2.65
N GLY A 155 -2.57 10.07 -2.77
CA GLY A 155 -2.78 11.39 -2.17
C GLY A 155 -2.13 11.57 -0.81
N THR A 156 -2.41 12.72 -0.19
CA THR A 156 -1.85 13.13 1.10
C THR A 156 -2.93 13.19 2.19
N SER A 157 -4.04 12.49 1.98
CA SER A 157 -5.16 12.38 2.93
C SER A 157 -4.80 11.52 4.15
N ASP A 158 -5.71 11.46 5.11
CA ASP A 158 -5.54 10.67 6.33
C ASP A 158 -5.49 9.16 6.05
N SER A 159 -6.08 8.68 4.95
CA SER A 159 -6.19 7.25 4.63
C SER A 159 -4.83 6.56 4.44
N PRO A 160 -3.96 6.96 3.50
CA PRO A 160 -2.64 6.33 3.35
C PRO A 160 -1.78 6.45 4.62
N LEU A 161 -1.88 7.58 5.33
CA LEU A 161 -1.14 7.80 6.56
C LEU A 161 -1.58 6.86 7.68
N SER A 162 -2.90 6.67 7.82
CA SER A 162 -3.46 5.74 8.80
C SER A 162 -3.02 4.30 8.53
N ILE A 163 -2.99 3.89 7.25
CA ILE A 163 -2.51 2.57 6.86
C ILE A 163 -1.02 2.41 7.18
N MET A 164 -0.20 3.41 6.84
CA MET A 164 1.23 3.39 7.13
C MET A 164 1.52 3.30 8.63
N GLN A 165 0.70 3.94 9.47
CA GLN A 165 0.83 3.88 10.93
C GLN A 165 0.35 2.55 11.52
N LEU A 166 -0.65 1.92 10.89
CA LEU A 166 -1.25 0.67 11.36
C LEU A 166 -0.38 -0.54 11.03
N LEU A 167 0.25 -0.52 9.84
CA LEU A 167 1.09 -1.60 9.35
C LEU A 167 2.56 -1.35 9.75
N ASP A 168 3.22 -2.40 10.21
CA ASP A 168 4.66 -2.40 10.47
C ASP A 168 5.42 -2.60 9.14
N LEU A 169 5.40 -1.55 8.29
CA LEU A 169 6.01 -1.60 6.97
C LEU A 169 7.54 -1.56 7.06
N LYS A 170 8.23 -2.34 6.24
CA LYS A 170 9.65 -2.11 5.96
C LYS A 170 9.87 -0.71 5.37
N GLY A 171 8.93 -0.26 4.55
CA GLY A 171 8.88 1.02 3.88
C GLY A 171 7.95 0.98 2.68
N PHE A 172 8.08 1.95 1.80
CA PHE A 172 7.28 2.00 0.59
C PHE A 172 8.10 2.44 -0.63
N VAL A 173 7.65 1.99 -1.80
CA VAL A 173 8.11 2.45 -3.11
C VAL A 173 7.26 3.66 -3.50
N LEU A 174 7.90 4.78 -3.79
CA LEU A 174 7.23 6.02 -4.20
C LEU A 174 7.14 6.08 -5.72
N VAL A 175 5.93 5.98 -6.25
CA VAL A 175 5.68 6.05 -7.70
C VAL A 175 5.40 7.49 -8.12
N THR A 176 6.11 7.96 -9.13
CA THR A 176 5.94 9.28 -9.74
C THR A 176 5.94 9.16 -11.27
N THR A 177 5.73 10.29 -11.95
CA THR A 177 5.80 10.39 -13.42
C THR A 177 6.74 11.53 -13.80
N PRO A 178 7.19 11.64 -15.06
CA PRO A 178 8.12 12.69 -15.51
C PRO A 178 7.66 14.14 -15.27
N GLN A 179 6.35 14.33 -15.04
CA GLN A 179 5.80 15.68 -14.93
C GLN A 179 6.23 16.37 -13.62
N ARG A 180 6.70 17.62 -13.73
CA ARG A 180 7.14 18.43 -12.59
C ARG A 180 6.11 18.55 -11.46
N ILE A 181 4.81 18.65 -11.81
CA ILE A 181 3.73 18.72 -10.80
C ILE A 181 3.65 17.42 -9.99
N ALA A 182 3.82 16.26 -10.64
CA ALA A 182 3.84 14.98 -9.96
C ALA A 182 5.02 14.90 -8.99
N ALA A 183 6.21 15.34 -9.41
CA ALA A 183 7.41 15.36 -8.59
C ALA A 183 7.25 16.23 -7.32
N VAL A 184 6.73 17.45 -7.44
CA VAL A 184 6.49 18.33 -6.27
C VAL A 184 5.57 17.69 -5.25
N ASN A 185 4.49 17.03 -5.71
CA ASN A 185 3.58 16.32 -4.81
C ASN A 185 4.24 15.07 -4.19
N SER A 186 5.05 14.34 -4.97
CA SER A 186 5.80 13.18 -4.49
C SER A 186 6.81 13.55 -3.41
N ILE A 187 7.50 14.69 -3.54
CA ILE A 187 8.39 15.21 -2.48
C ILE A 187 7.60 15.44 -1.19
N ARG A 188 6.46 16.15 -1.25
CA ARG A 188 5.63 16.41 -0.08
C ARG A 188 5.18 15.12 0.61
N SER A 189 4.69 14.16 -0.17
CA SER A 189 4.21 12.87 0.33
C SER A 189 5.33 12.03 0.94
N GLY A 190 6.47 11.96 0.28
CA GLY A 190 7.64 11.23 0.80
C GLY A 190 8.16 11.83 2.11
N LEU A 191 8.25 13.16 2.21
CA LEU A 191 8.67 13.84 3.44
C LEU A 191 7.65 13.64 4.57
N MET A 192 6.35 13.59 4.25
CA MET A 192 5.30 13.35 5.24
C MET A 192 5.37 11.94 5.80
N ALA A 193 5.54 10.92 4.95
CA ALA A 193 5.71 9.54 5.39
C ALA A 193 6.97 9.36 6.25
N LYS A 194 8.07 10.02 5.91
CA LYS A 194 9.30 10.04 6.75
C LYS A 194 9.05 10.63 8.14
N ARG A 195 8.22 11.67 8.26
CA ARG A 195 7.82 12.22 9.57
C ARG A 195 7.03 11.22 10.41
N LEU A 196 6.34 10.27 9.80
CA LEU A 196 5.64 9.16 10.45
C LEU A 196 6.57 7.96 10.76
N GLY A 197 7.87 8.08 10.49
CA GLY A 197 8.84 7.02 10.70
C GLY A 197 8.82 5.91 9.65
N VAL A 198 8.14 6.11 8.50
CA VAL A 198 8.09 5.11 7.42
C VAL A 198 9.16 5.42 6.37
N ALA A 199 10.01 4.43 6.07
CA ALA A 199 11.10 4.60 5.13
C ALA A 199 10.60 4.68 3.67
N VAL A 200 11.23 5.56 2.86
CA VAL A 200 11.10 5.53 1.41
C VAL A 200 12.19 4.58 0.88
N LEU A 201 11.79 3.42 0.39
CA LEU A 201 12.72 2.40 -0.12
C LEU A 201 13.35 2.78 -1.44
N GLY A 202 12.64 3.59 -2.24
CA GLY A 202 13.11 4.10 -3.50
C GLY A 202 12.01 4.79 -4.29
N VAL A 203 12.41 5.49 -5.34
CA VAL A 203 11.52 6.17 -6.27
C VAL A 203 11.46 5.37 -7.57
N VAL A 204 10.25 5.18 -8.10
CA VAL A 204 10.01 4.62 -9.43
C VAL A 204 9.40 5.71 -10.30
N GLU A 205 10.08 6.03 -11.42
CA GLU A 205 9.50 6.87 -12.46
C GLU A 205 8.72 5.98 -13.43
N ASN A 206 7.40 6.10 -13.43
CA ASN A 206 6.52 5.41 -14.37
C ASN A 206 6.16 6.33 -15.54
N MET A 207 5.74 5.75 -16.66
CA MET A 207 5.41 6.46 -17.90
C MET A 207 6.58 7.31 -18.42
N SER A 208 7.78 6.79 -18.29
CA SER A 208 9.00 7.47 -18.69
C SER A 208 9.24 7.38 -20.21
N ALA A 209 10.00 8.34 -20.74
CA ALA A 209 10.47 8.31 -22.13
C ALA A 209 11.89 7.72 -22.28
N GLY A 210 12.50 7.27 -21.18
CA GLY A 210 13.84 6.70 -21.14
C GLY A 210 14.54 6.91 -19.81
N GLU A 211 15.56 7.75 -19.78
CA GLU A 211 16.28 8.07 -18.55
C GLU A 211 15.42 8.86 -17.56
N PRO A 212 15.64 8.66 -16.24
CA PRO A 212 14.91 9.40 -15.23
C PRO A 212 15.07 10.91 -15.39
N THR A 213 13.96 11.62 -15.32
CA THR A 213 13.92 13.08 -15.46
C THR A 213 14.60 13.80 -14.29
N ALA A 214 14.99 15.06 -14.52
CA ALA A 214 15.51 15.93 -13.45
C ALA A 214 14.50 16.04 -12.29
N SER A 215 13.20 16.15 -12.60
CA SER A 215 12.13 16.20 -11.59
C SER A 215 12.11 14.96 -10.69
N THR A 216 12.34 13.78 -11.24
CA THR A 216 12.39 12.54 -10.44
C THR A 216 13.69 12.44 -9.64
N LYS A 217 14.80 12.95 -10.17
CA LYS A 217 16.07 13.08 -9.40
C LYS A 217 15.89 14.01 -8.20
N ASP A 218 15.13 15.09 -8.35
CA ASP A 218 14.80 16.00 -7.24
C ASP A 218 13.95 15.29 -6.17
N VAL A 219 13.00 14.40 -6.57
CA VAL A 219 12.22 13.58 -5.62
C VAL A 219 13.14 12.67 -4.81
N ALA A 220 14.03 11.93 -5.46
CA ALA A 220 14.96 11.04 -4.80
C ALA A 220 15.89 11.78 -3.83
N ALA A 221 16.46 12.89 -4.25
CA ALA A 221 17.32 13.75 -3.42
C ALA A 221 16.57 14.29 -2.19
N ALA A 222 15.37 14.85 -2.38
CA ALA A 222 14.57 15.42 -1.30
C ALA A 222 14.09 14.37 -0.28
N THR A 223 13.81 13.16 -0.74
CA THR A 223 13.39 12.04 0.12
C THR A 223 14.58 11.26 0.68
N GLY A 224 15.82 11.58 0.28
CA GLY A 224 17.04 10.91 0.75
C GLY A 224 17.09 9.44 0.37
N THR A 225 16.64 9.13 -0.84
CA THR A 225 16.63 7.78 -1.40
C THR A 225 17.13 7.76 -2.85
N GLU A 226 17.13 6.61 -3.49
CA GLU A 226 17.55 6.43 -4.89
C GLU A 226 16.36 6.24 -5.82
N ILE A 227 16.59 6.46 -7.12
CA ILE A 227 15.69 5.98 -8.18
C ILE A 227 16.00 4.50 -8.39
N ILE A 228 15.05 3.64 -8.02
CA ILE A 228 15.22 2.18 -8.09
C ILE A 228 14.69 1.58 -9.39
N GLY A 229 13.98 2.36 -10.19
CA GLY A 229 13.49 1.90 -11.48
C GLY A 229 12.85 2.99 -12.31
N THR A 230 12.84 2.72 -13.60
CA THR A 230 12.17 3.51 -14.63
C THR A 230 11.35 2.55 -15.48
N ILE A 231 10.06 2.83 -15.59
CA ILE A 231 9.13 2.02 -16.41
C ILE A 231 8.73 2.86 -17.60
N MET A 232 9.02 2.34 -18.77
CA MET A 232 8.74 3.04 -20.02
C MET A 232 7.24 3.20 -20.26
N MET A 233 6.87 4.32 -20.88
CA MET A 233 5.49 4.49 -21.34
C MET A 233 5.25 3.55 -22.53
N ASP A 234 4.42 2.53 -22.29
CA ASP A 234 4.05 1.54 -23.30
C ASP A 234 2.54 1.31 -23.22
N LYS A 235 1.83 1.64 -24.31
CA LYS A 235 0.37 1.46 -24.38
C LYS A 235 -0.05 0.00 -24.20
N ARG A 236 0.78 -0.95 -24.63
CA ARG A 236 0.48 -2.39 -24.47
C ARG A 236 0.33 -2.78 -23.01
N LEU A 237 1.09 -2.19 -22.08
CA LEU A 237 0.96 -2.47 -20.65
C LEU A 237 -0.41 -2.06 -20.13
N GLY A 238 -0.94 -0.92 -20.61
CA GLY A 238 -2.31 -0.49 -20.28
C GLY A 238 -3.37 -1.43 -20.88
N GLU A 239 -3.25 -1.77 -22.17
CA GLU A 239 -4.17 -2.69 -22.85
C GLU A 239 -4.18 -4.09 -22.20
N MET A 240 -3.03 -4.57 -21.75
CA MET A 240 -2.93 -5.82 -21.01
C MET A 240 -3.66 -5.72 -19.67
N ALA A 241 -3.44 -4.64 -18.91
CA ALA A 241 -4.12 -4.42 -17.63
C ALA A 241 -5.64 -4.32 -17.80
N ASP A 242 -6.13 -3.59 -18.82
CA ASP A 242 -7.55 -3.47 -19.14
C ASP A 242 -8.18 -4.81 -19.55
N SER A 243 -7.37 -5.73 -20.06
CA SER A 243 -7.75 -7.11 -20.42
C SER A 243 -7.56 -8.13 -19.30
N GLY A 244 -7.21 -7.70 -18.08
CA GLY A 244 -6.98 -8.58 -16.93
C GLY A 244 -5.71 -9.44 -17.05
N ARG A 245 -4.75 -9.00 -17.87
CA ARG A 245 -3.47 -9.67 -18.11
C ARG A 245 -2.36 -8.95 -17.34
N VAL A 246 -1.49 -9.70 -16.71
CA VAL A 246 -0.38 -9.14 -15.91
C VAL A 246 0.88 -9.05 -16.75
N PRO A 247 1.36 -7.83 -17.10
CA PRO A 247 2.55 -7.68 -17.94
C PRO A 247 3.78 -8.44 -17.44
N ALA A 248 4.05 -8.45 -16.13
CA ALA A 248 5.19 -9.16 -15.56
C ALA A 248 5.14 -10.70 -15.76
N LEU A 249 3.98 -11.27 -16.07
CA LEU A 249 3.84 -12.70 -16.37
C LEU A 249 4.00 -13.02 -17.87
N GLU A 250 3.64 -12.09 -18.73
CA GLU A 250 3.43 -12.36 -20.16
C GLU A 250 4.38 -11.59 -21.09
N ASP A 251 5.09 -10.56 -20.59
CA ASP A 251 6.03 -9.75 -21.35
C ASP A 251 7.39 -9.74 -20.64
N ASP A 252 8.41 -10.32 -21.25
CA ASP A 252 9.75 -10.44 -20.66
C ASP A 252 10.44 -9.08 -20.49
N LYS A 253 10.11 -8.08 -21.30
CA LYS A 253 10.62 -6.72 -21.13
C LYS A 253 10.06 -6.11 -19.86
N ALA A 254 8.74 -6.18 -19.68
CA ALA A 254 8.07 -5.72 -18.45
C ALA A 254 8.62 -6.47 -17.24
N TYR A 255 8.71 -7.80 -17.30
CA TYR A 255 9.31 -8.57 -16.22
C TYR A 255 10.70 -8.08 -15.84
N ASN A 256 11.59 -7.84 -16.80
CA ASN A 256 12.95 -7.40 -16.52
C ASN A 256 13.02 -5.98 -15.94
N GLU A 257 12.10 -5.09 -16.33
CA GLU A 257 11.98 -3.75 -15.70
C GLU A 257 11.57 -3.86 -14.23
N PHE A 258 10.53 -4.64 -13.92
CA PHE A 258 10.07 -4.84 -12.55
C PHE A 258 11.04 -5.68 -11.72
N LYS A 259 11.79 -6.62 -12.32
CA LYS A 259 12.82 -7.39 -11.63
C LYS A 259 13.94 -6.51 -11.07
N ARG A 260 14.38 -5.50 -11.83
CA ARG A 260 15.39 -4.54 -11.34
C ARG A 260 14.88 -3.77 -10.13
N ILE A 261 13.58 -3.41 -10.11
CA ILE A 261 12.94 -2.76 -8.95
C ILE A 261 12.90 -3.74 -7.77
N ALA A 262 12.44 -4.98 -8.01
CA ALA A 262 12.35 -6.01 -6.99
C ALA A 262 13.72 -6.31 -6.33
N GLU A 263 14.79 -6.33 -7.09
CA GLU A 263 16.15 -6.56 -6.59
C GLU A 263 16.67 -5.43 -5.68
N ARG A 264 16.14 -4.21 -5.82
CA ARG A 264 16.54 -3.05 -5.02
C ARG A 264 15.76 -2.88 -3.72
N ILE A 265 14.64 -3.58 -3.56
CA ILE A 265 13.79 -3.50 -2.36
C ILE A 265 13.93 -4.72 -1.44
N LYS A 266 14.77 -5.67 -1.77
CA LYS A 266 15.06 -6.90 -0.99
C LYS A 266 15.63 -6.64 0.40
#